data_a18f7aefb7bcc7bdee4f2374af0220a0
#
_entry.id   a18f7aefb7bcc7bdee4f2374af0220a0
#
_cell.length_a   1.000
_cell.length_b   1.000
_cell.length_c   1.000
_cell.angle_alpha   90.00
_cell.angle_beta   90.00
_cell.angle_gamma   90.00
#
_symmetry.space_group_name_H-M   'P 1'
#
loop_
_entity.id
_entity.type
_entity.pdbx_description
1 polymer ?
#
loop_
_entity_poly.entity_id
_entity_poly.type
_entity_poly.pdbx_seq_one_letter_code
_entity_poly.pdbx_strand_id
1 'polypeptide(L)'
;MVAIVHPSKLSGSQIAPASKSSMQRACAAALIHIGKTIIHNPGHSNDDLAALDVIQKLGATVVIGKTASGKIHTSPIEVNSNGVKPIGPSMNCGESGLGIRMFTPIAALSNELISIEGKGSLVKRPMHFFDEILPLVGVKVQSQKGFLPIQIQGPLVPATITIDGSLSSQFLTGMLMAYAATEKQDIEIKVVDLKSKPYIDLTLAVLNAFGWKVEHTNYESFRFLAHAPLQPIIEYTVEGDWSGAAFLLVAGAIAGPIKVKGLQLNSTQADKKIMEALISAKANMIQVEDGILIGPASFNEQTNSNGLIAFEFDATDCPDLFPPLVALASVCNGVTKIKGVSRLAHKESDRGLTLQTEFAKMGVQIELVGDEMLIHGGSLIQSATVFSQHDHRIAMACGVAALVANGPIEITAAEAINKSYTDFFTHLQELGAKVDIQ
;
A
#
# COMPACT_ATOMS: atom_id res chain seq x y z
N MET A 1 14.28 11.64 12.39
CA MET A 1 13.05 12.01 13.13
C MET A 1 12.80 10.97 14.22
N VAL A 2 12.49 11.43 15.40
CA VAL A 2 12.02 10.58 16.50
C VAL A 2 10.58 11.01 16.83
N ALA A 3 9.66 10.07 16.96
CA ALA A 3 8.31 10.33 17.44
C ALA A 3 8.14 9.69 18.83
N ILE A 4 7.69 10.47 19.81
CA ILE A 4 7.39 10.00 21.16
C ILE A 4 5.88 10.04 21.33
N VAL A 5 5.27 8.86 21.34
CA VAL A 5 3.81 8.72 21.48
C VAL A 5 3.50 8.35 22.92
N HIS A 6 2.62 9.13 23.56
CA HIS A 6 2.19 8.92 24.94
C HIS A 6 0.87 8.18 25.00
N PRO A 7 0.60 7.43 26.08
CA PRO A 7 -0.71 6.89 26.37
C PRO A 7 -1.79 7.98 26.26
N SER A 8 -2.82 7.72 25.48
CA SER A 8 -3.82 8.74 25.15
C SER A 8 -5.18 8.12 24.84
N LYS A 9 -6.26 8.81 25.18
CA LYS A 9 -7.60 8.48 24.70
C LYS A 9 -7.90 9.30 23.46
N LEU A 10 -8.46 8.65 22.46
CA LEU A 10 -8.82 9.28 21.19
C LEU A 10 -10.30 9.62 21.13
N SER A 11 -10.63 10.67 20.40
CA SER A 11 -12.01 11.07 20.08
C SER A 11 -12.05 11.87 18.80
N GLY A 12 -13.25 12.09 18.26
CA GLY A 12 -13.43 12.91 17.06
C GLY A 12 -13.49 12.11 15.76
N SER A 13 -13.10 12.73 14.66
CA SER A 13 -13.17 12.11 13.35
C SER A 13 -11.97 12.46 12.48
N GLN A 14 -11.53 11.50 11.66
CA GLN A 14 -10.42 11.67 10.72
C GLN A 14 -10.80 11.15 9.33
N ILE A 15 -10.34 11.85 8.28
CA ILE A 15 -10.45 11.36 6.92
C ILE A 15 -9.29 10.40 6.66
N ALA A 16 -9.57 9.23 6.08
CA ALA A 16 -8.55 8.30 5.63
C ALA A 16 -7.61 8.97 4.60
N PRO A 17 -6.29 8.69 4.63
CA PRO A 17 -5.40 9.20 3.61
C PRO A 17 -5.80 8.68 2.22
N ALA A 18 -5.37 9.35 1.16
CA ALA A 18 -5.54 8.85 -0.20
C ALA A 18 -4.79 7.53 -0.40
N SER A 19 -5.40 6.58 -1.11
CA SER A 19 -4.81 5.27 -1.34
C SER A 19 -3.57 5.37 -2.24
N LYS A 20 -2.40 5.12 -1.66
CA LYS A 20 -1.14 5.05 -2.38
C LYS A 20 -1.20 4.05 -3.55
N SER A 21 -1.80 2.88 -3.32
CA SER A 21 -1.94 1.84 -4.34
C SER A 21 -2.84 2.24 -5.49
N SER A 22 -3.91 3.00 -5.23
CA SER A 22 -4.80 3.55 -6.24
C SER A 22 -4.12 4.73 -6.96
N MET A 23 -3.48 5.65 -6.23
CA MET A 23 -2.80 6.83 -6.80
C MET A 23 -1.70 6.43 -7.79
N GLN A 24 -0.82 5.50 -7.44
CA GLN A 24 0.25 5.07 -8.34
C GLN A 24 -0.32 4.42 -9.62
N ARG A 25 -1.41 3.63 -9.51
CA ARG A 25 -2.11 3.06 -10.67
C ARG A 25 -2.78 4.15 -11.51
N ALA A 26 -3.37 5.16 -10.89
CA ALA A 26 -3.93 6.30 -11.60
C ALA A 26 -2.85 7.07 -12.37
N CYS A 27 -1.67 7.29 -11.79
CA CYS A 27 -0.52 7.88 -12.48
C CYS A 27 -0.09 7.02 -13.70
N ALA A 28 -0.01 5.70 -13.54
CA ALA A 28 0.34 4.79 -14.63
C ALA A 28 -0.71 4.83 -15.75
N ALA A 29 -1.98 4.75 -15.41
CA ALA A 29 -3.09 4.83 -16.36
C ALA A 29 -3.13 6.20 -17.07
N ALA A 30 -2.89 7.31 -16.35
CA ALA A 30 -2.81 8.64 -16.93
C ALA A 30 -1.63 8.82 -17.90
N LEU A 31 -0.49 8.14 -17.65
CA LEU A 31 0.65 8.16 -18.56
C LEU A 31 0.34 7.45 -19.88
N ILE A 32 -0.29 6.25 -19.81
CA ILE A 32 -0.59 5.46 -21.01
C ILE A 32 -1.85 5.94 -21.74
N HIS A 33 -2.70 6.72 -21.09
CA HIS A 33 -3.86 7.36 -21.70
C HIS A 33 -3.42 8.56 -22.56
N ILE A 34 -3.74 8.52 -23.87
CA ILE A 34 -3.47 9.67 -24.77
C ILE A 34 -4.58 10.70 -24.57
N GLY A 35 -4.24 11.78 -23.87
CA GLY A 35 -5.19 12.83 -23.53
C GLY A 35 -4.91 13.49 -22.19
N LYS A 36 -5.98 14.03 -21.59
CA LYS A 36 -5.95 14.72 -20.30
C LYS A 36 -6.58 13.85 -19.21
N THR A 37 -5.92 13.72 -18.08
CA THR A 37 -6.49 13.10 -16.88
C THR A 37 -6.51 14.10 -15.73
N ILE A 38 -7.62 14.17 -15.01
CA ILE A 38 -7.76 14.95 -13.77
C ILE A 38 -7.86 13.96 -12.61
N ILE A 39 -6.84 13.95 -11.75
CA ILE A 39 -6.80 13.07 -10.57
C ILE A 39 -7.25 13.87 -9.35
N HIS A 40 -8.41 13.52 -8.82
CA HIS A 40 -8.97 14.08 -7.59
C HIS A 40 -8.49 13.31 -6.36
N ASN A 41 -8.44 13.96 -5.20
CA ASN A 41 -7.95 13.39 -3.93
C ASN A 41 -6.56 12.71 -4.09
N PRO A 42 -5.57 13.40 -4.65
CA PRO A 42 -4.26 12.80 -4.88
C PRO A 42 -3.54 12.50 -3.56
N GLY A 43 -2.75 11.41 -3.54
CA GLY A 43 -1.79 11.15 -2.49
C GLY A 43 -0.56 12.08 -2.58
N HIS A 44 0.12 12.25 -1.46
CA HIS A 44 1.32 13.10 -1.36
C HIS A 44 2.47 12.42 -0.59
N SER A 45 2.40 11.12 -0.42
CA SER A 45 3.50 10.33 0.14
C SER A 45 4.72 10.32 -0.79
N ASN A 46 5.88 9.93 -0.26
CA ASN A 46 7.08 9.81 -1.07
C ASN A 46 6.90 8.89 -2.28
N ASP A 47 6.13 7.80 -2.11
CA ASP A 47 5.83 6.87 -3.20
C ASP A 47 4.90 7.48 -4.26
N ASP A 48 3.94 8.35 -3.85
CA ASP A 48 3.08 9.08 -4.78
C ASP A 48 3.86 10.13 -5.57
N LEU A 49 4.73 10.87 -4.88
CA LEU A 49 5.61 11.87 -5.52
C LEU A 49 6.59 11.20 -6.49
N ALA A 50 7.14 10.04 -6.13
CA ALA A 50 7.99 9.26 -7.03
C ALA A 50 7.23 8.80 -8.27
N ALA A 51 5.96 8.39 -8.15
CA ALA A 51 5.12 8.02 -9.30
C ALA A 51 4.87 9.21 -10.23
N LEU A 52 4.62 10.41 -9.68
CA LEU A 52 4.47 11.65 -10.46
C LEU A 52 5.77 12.02 -11.19
N ASP A 53 6.94 11.90 -10.53
CA ASP A 53 8.23 12.13 -11.19
C ASP A 53 8.48 11.13 -12.32
N VAL A 54 8.19 9.84 -12.09
CA VAL A 54 8.34 8.79 -13.10
C VAL A 54 7.51 9.07 -14.34
N ILE A 55 6.23 9.43 -14.21
CA ILE A 55 5.40 9.72 -15.38
C ILE A 55 5.87 10.97 -16.14
N GLN A 56 6.42 11.96 -15.43
CA GLN A 56 7.05 13.12 -16.07
C GLN A 56 8.32 12.71 -16.83
N LYS A 57 9.19 11.88 -16.26
CA LYS A 57 10.37 11.34 -16.93
C LYS A 57 10.01 10.50 -18.16
N LEU A 58 8.85 9.84 -18.13
CA LEU A 58 8.30 9.07 -19.24
C LEU A 58 7.47 9.90 -20.24
N GLY A 59 7.42 11.24 -20.09
CA GLY A 59 6.91 12.18 -21.09
C GLY A 59 5.56 12.81 -20.82
N ALA A 60 4.92 12.53 -19.68
CA ALA A 60 3.70 13.23 -19.29
C ALA A 60 4.01 14.63 -18.73
N THR A 61 3.09 15.57 -18.92
CA THR A 61 3.11 16.87 -18.25
C THR A 61 2.18 16.82 -17.04
N VAL A 62 2.70 17.17 -15.87
CA VAL A 62 1.94 17.17 -14.61
C VAL A 62 1.79 18.60 -14.10
N VAL A 63 0.56 19.01 -13.83
CA VAL A 63 0.23 20.33 -13.25
C VAL A 63 -0.53 20.10 -11.95
N ILE A 64 0.03 20.59 -10.83
CA ILE A 64 -0.62 20.53 -9.53
C ILE A 64 -1.42 21.81 -9.33
N GLY A 65 -2.74 21.68 -9.16
CA GLY A 65 -3.62 22.80 -8.90
C GLY A 65 -3.27 23.52 -7.60
N LYS A 66 -3.60 24.80 -7.50
CA LYS A 66 -3.53 25.55 -6.22
C LYS A 66 -4.94 25.66 -5.65
N THR A 67 -5.16 25.20 -4.42
CA THR A 67 -6.41 25.50 -3.73
C THR A 67 -6.44 26.96 -3.26
N ALA A 68 -7.64 27.53 -3.16
CA ALA A 68 -7.83 28.86 -2.57
C ALA A 68 -7.34 28.98 -1.12
N SER A 69 -7.22 27.85 -0.41
CA SER A 69 -6.69 27.76 0.98
C SER A 69 -5.17 27.61 1.07
N GLY A 70 -4.45 27.55 -0.06
CA GLY A 70 -2.99 27.35 -0.10
C GLY A 70 -2.50 25.94 0.30
N LYS A 71 -3.42 25.01 0.61
CA LYS A 71 -3.09 23.60 0.87
C LYS A 71 -2.87 22.88 -0.46
N ILE A 72 -1.64 22.65 -0.82
CA ILE A 72 -1.24 22.01 -2.09
C ILE A 72 -1.75 20.55 -2.17
N HIS A 73 -1.87 19.87 -1.03
CA HIS A 73 -2.13 18.43 -0.95
C HIS A 73 -3.58 17.98 -1.21
N THR A 74 -4.53 18.90 -1.35
CA THR A 74 -5.95 18.58 -1.64
C THR A 74 -6.39 18.99 -3.03
N SER A 75 -5.49 19.60 -3.81
CA SER A 75 -5.80 20.09 -5.16
C SER A 75 -5.75 18.95 -6.16
N PRO A 76 -6.70 18.89 -7.12
CA PRO A 76 -6.61 17.95 -8.23
C PRO A 76 -5.29 18.10 -8.99
N ILE A 77 -4.77 16.98 -9.48
CA ILE A 77 -3.60 16.95 -10.35
C ILE A 77 -4.08 16.74 -11.78
N GLU A 78 -3.60 17.60 -12.69
CA GLU A 78 -3.83 17.46 -14.11
C GLU A 78 -2.62 16.78 -14.76
N VAL A 79 -2.85 15.70 -15.49
CA VAL A 79 -1.84 14.95 -16.25
C VAL A 79 -2.22 15.02 -17.73
N ASN A 80 -1.32 15.56 -18.57
CA ASN A 80 -1.46 15.52 -20.02
C ASN A 80 -0.41 14.59 -20.60
N SER A 81 -0.83 13.57 -21.35
CA SER A 81 0.05 12.57 -21.93
C SER A 81 -0.20 12.33 -23.41
N ASN A 82 0.87 12.04 -24.12
CA ASN A 82 0.86 11.55 -25.50
C ASN A 82 1.43 10.11 -25.57
N GLY A 83 1.22 9.32 -24.53
CA GLY A 83 1.83 8.00 -24.35
C GLY A 83 3.27 8.08 -23.82
N VAL A 84 3.93 6.93 -23.78
CA VAL A 84 5.29 6.82 -23.24
C VAL A 84 6.31 7.39 -24.21
N LYS A 85 6.87 8.55 -23.85
CA LYS A 85 7.91 9.28 -24.63
C LYS A 85 8.97 9.81 -23.67
N PRO A 86 9.95 8.98 -23.27
CA PRO A 86 10.94 9.36 -22.28
C PRO A 86 11.68 10.65 -22.64
N ILE A 87 11.87 11.53 -21.66
CA ILE A 87 12.59 12.81 -21.82
C ILE A 87 14.04 12.74 -21.32
N GLY A 88 14.49 11.56 -20.90
CA GLY A 88 15.85 11.33 -20.41
C GLY A 88 16.17 9.84 -20.30
N PRO A 89 17.44 9.51 -20.00
CA PRO A 89 17.94 8.14 -20.04
C PRO A 89 17.60 7.32 -18.78
N SER A 90 16.96 7.92 -17.76
CA SER A 90 16.68 7.22 -16.51
C SER A 90 15.38 7.67 -15.83
N MET A 91 14.82 6.77 -15.04
CA MET A 91 13.74 7.06 -14.09
C MET A 91 14.07 6.47 -12.72
N ASN A 92 13.68 7.16 -11.64
CA ASN A 92 13.92 6.72 -10.27
C ASN A 92 12.60 6.53 -9.52
N CYS A 93 12.32 5.28 -9.12
CA CYS A 93 11.08 4.91 -8.44
C CYS A 93 11.11 5.15 -6.92
N GLY A 94 12.10 5.89 -6.41
CA GLY A 94 12.24 6.12 -4.98
C GLY A 94 12.45 4.81 -4.23
N GLU A 95 11.64 4.58 -3.19
CA GLU A 95 11.61 3.33 -2.44
C GLU A 95 10.37 2.47 -2.78
N SER A 96 9.59 2.86 -3.80
CA SER A 96 8.33 2.23 -4.16
C SER A 96 8.49 0.89 -4.84
N GLY A 97 8.19 -0.19 -4.11
CA GLY A 97 8.15 -1.54 -4.68
C GLY A 97 7.07 -1.73 -5.74
N LEU A 98 5.90 -1.08 -5.57
CA LEU A 98 4.86 -1.06 -6.61
C LEU A 98 5.32 -0.23 -7.82
N GLY A 99 5.84 0.96 -7.56
CA GLY A 99 6.28 1.88 -8.63
C GLY A 99 7.24 1.19 -9.58
N ILE A 100 8.34 0.60 -9.08
CA ILE A 100 9.33 -0.02 -9.95
C ILE A 100 8.76 -1.22 -10.72
N ARG A 101 7.96 -2.08 -10.07
CA ARG A 101 7.41 -3.27 -10.71
C ARG A 101 6.33 -2.95 -11.73
N MET A 102 5.61 -1.85 -11.54
CA MET A 102 4.56 -1.40 -12.46
C MET A 102 5.12 -0.55 -13.61
N PHE A 103 5.99 0.42 -13.33
CA PHE A 103 6.46 1.35 -14.35
C PHE A 103 7.54 0.76 -15.26
N THR A 104 8.27 -0.29 -14.86
CA THR A 104 9.31 -0.91 -15.73
C THR A 104 8.70 -1.48 -17.01
N PRO A 105 7.63 -2.32 -17.01
CA PRO A 105 7.00 -2.77 -18.26
C PRO A 105 6.37 -1.63 -19.06
N ILE A 106 5.84 -0.60 -18.39
CA ILE A 106 5.26 0.58 -19.05
C ILE A 106 6.36 1.38 -19.76
N ALA A 107 7.51 1.61 -19.12
CA ALA A 107 8.65 2.29 -19.73
C ALA A 107 9.17 1.52 -20.96
N ALA A 108 9.08 0.18 -20.95
CA ALA A 108 9.46 -0.67 -22.08
C ALA A 108 8.56 -0.52 -23.32
N LEU A 109 7.45 0.24 -23.26
CA LEU A 109 6.68 0.61 -24.46
C LEU A 109 7.49 1.53 -25.39
N SER A 110 8.50 2.24 -24.87
CA SER A 110 9.43 3.04 -25.65
C SER A 110 10.55 2.19 -26.24
N ASN A 111 11.10 2.60 -27.38
CA ASN A 111 12.30 2.00 -28.00
C ASN A 111 13.62 2.56 -27.42
N GLU A 112 13.54 3.59 -26.55
CA GLU A 112 14.70 4.20 -25.93
C GLU A 112 15.33 3.28 -24.87
N LEU A 113 16.65 3.44 -24.68
CA LEU A 113 17.37 2.79 -23.57
C LEU A 113 17.10 3.58 -22.28
N ILE A 114 16.52 2.94 -21.28
CA ILE A 114 16.15 3.57 -20.01
C ILE A 114 16.79 2.81 -18.85
N SER A 115 17.45 3.55 -17.94
CA SER A 115 17.93 3.04 -16.66
C SER A 115 16.83 3.16 -15.61
N ILE A 116 16.48 2.05 -14.99
CA ILE A 116 15.49 1.97 -13.91
C ILE A 116 16.25 1.96 -12.59
N GLU A 117 15.95 2.94 -11.75
CA GLU A 117 16.65 3.18 -10.49
C GLU A 117 15.69 3.18 -9.30
N GLY A 118 16.25 3.03 -8.10
CA GLY A 118 15.55 3.12 -6.83
C GLY A 118 16.48 3.45 -5.68
N LYS A 119 15.91 3.62 -4.48
CA LYS A 119 16.64 4.01 -3.26
C LYS A 119 16.29 3.09 -2.09
N GLY A 120 17.04 3.24 -0.99
CA GLY A 120 16.76 2.61 0.30
C GLY A 120 16.60 1.08 0.21
N SER A 121 15.55 0.57 0.81
CA SER A 121 15.28 -0.87 0.84
C SER A 121 15.05 -1.49 -0.54
N LEU A 122 14.63 -0.68 -1.52
CA LEU A 122 14.30 -1.17 -2.86
C LEU A 122 15.53 -1.74 -3.59
N VAL A 123 16.71 -1.18 -3.33
CA VAL A 123 17.97 -1.62 -3.97
C VAL A 123 18.32 -3.08 -3.66
N LYS A 124 17.83 -3.59 -2.52
CA LYS A 124 18.08 -4.96 -2.06
C LYS A 124 16.98 -5.96 -2.44
N ARG A 125 15.88 -5.48 -3.06
CA ARG A 125 14.76 -6.35 -3.44
C ARG A 125 15.02 -7.03 -4.78
N PRO A 126 14.69 -8.35 -4.91
CA PRO A 126 14.89 -9.08 -6.16
C PRO A 126 13.90 -8.60 -7.24
N MET A 127 14.42 -8.46 -8.46
CA MET A 127 13.70 -8.07 -9.68
C MET A 127 13.97 -9.04 -10.85
N HIS A 128 14.36 -10.28 -10.55
CA HIS A 128 14.66 -11.33 -11.56
C HIS A 128 13.52 -11.53 -12.57
N PHE A 129 12.28 -11.28 -12.14
CA PHE A 129 11.12 -11.32 -13.02
C PHE A 129 11.34 -10.57 -14.34
N PHE A 130 12.00 -9.42 -14.31
CA PHE A 130 12.22 -8.63 -15.52
C PHE A 130 13.24 -9.29 -16.45
N ASP A 131 14.26 -9.93 -15.91
CA ASP A 131 15.26 -10.67 -16.70
C ASP A 131 14.63 -11.88 -17.41
N GLU A 132 13.56 -12.46 -16.83
CA GLU A 132 12.88 -13.66 -17.34
C GLU A 132 11.75 -13.31 -18.31
N ILE A 133 10.92 -12.32 -17.98
CA ILE A 133 9.65 -12.07 -18.69
C ILE A 133 9.78 -11.03 -19.80
N LEU A 134 10.51 -9.95 -19.59
CA LEU A 134 10.58 -8.88 -20.58
C LEU A 134 11.23 -9.33 -21.91
N PRO A 135 12.24 -10.23 -21.96
CA PRO A 135 12.76 -10.76 -23.22
C PRO A 135 11.71 -11.52 -24.04
N LEU A 136 10.73 -12.17 -23.41
CA LEU A 136 9.64 -12.90 -24.09
C LEU A 136 8.74 -11.98 -24.92
N VAL A 137 8.75 -10.69 -24.60
CA VAL A 137 7.98 -9.63 -25.29
C VAL A 137 8.87 -8.65 -26.06
N GLY A 138 10.07 -9.08 -26.42
CA GLY A 138 10.99 -8.36 -27.31
C GLY A 138 11.82 -7.25 -26.64
N VAL A 139 11.78 -7.11 -25.33
CA VAL A 139 12.51 -6.09 -24.59
C VAL A 139 13.90 -6.60 -24.20
N LYS A 140 14.94 -5.82 -24.48
CA LYS A 140 16.29 -6.09 -23.97
C LYS A 140 16.37 -5.66 -22.52
N VAL A 141 16.92 -6.52 -21.66
CA VAL A 141 17.09 -6.26 -20.22
C VAL A 141 18.54 -6.54 -19.82
N GLN A 142 19.08 -5.67 -18.98
CA GLN A 142 20.36 -5.87 -18.32
C GLN A 142 20.23 -5.43 -16.85
N SER A 143 20.32 -6.36 -15.92
CA SER A 143 20.28 -6.12 -14.48
C SER A 143 21.62 -6.43 -13.81
N GLN A 144 21.73 -6.09 -12.53
CA GLN A 144 22.82 -6.50 -11.65
C GLN A 144 22.46 -7.82 -10.96
N LYS A 145 22.39 -8.93 -11.73
CA LYS A 145 21.93 -10.25 -11.24
C LYS A 145 20.53 -10.15 -10.59
N GLY A 146 19.59 -9.51 -11.29
CA GLY A 146 18.23 -9.29 -10.81
C GLY A 146 18.07 -8.17 -9.78
N PHE A 147 19.07 -7.30 -9.60
CA PHE A 147 19.00 -6.14 -8.73
C PHE A 147 19.20 -4.83 -9.51
N LEU A 148 18.89 -3.71 -8.85
CA LEU A 148 19.05 -2.36 -9.40
C LEU A 148 20.53 -1.93 -9.54
N PRO A 149 20.84 -1.06 -10.51
CA PRO A 149 19.96 -0.55 -11.57
C PRO A 149 19.65 -1.60 -12.64
N ILE A 150 18.49 -1.45 -13.32
CA ILE A 150 18.09 -2.30 -14.44
C ILE A 150 18.04 -1.41 -15.68
N GLN A 151 18.69 -1.82 -16.77
CA GLN A 151 18.57 -1.18 -18.07
C GLN A 151 17.57 -1.96 -18.93
N ILE A 152 16.65 -1.26 -19.55
CA ILE A 152 15.67 -1.83 -20.48
C ILE A 152 15.69 -1.07 -21.80
N GLN A 153 15.44 -1.80 -22.90
CA GLN A 153 15.23 -1.22 -24.22
C GLN A 153 14.11 -1.98 -24.93
N GLY A 154 12.98 -1.31 -25.17
CA GLY A 154 11.86 -1.84 -25.94
C GLY A 154 12.01 -1.67 -27.46
N PRO A 155 10.92 -1.62 -28.20
CA PRO A 155 9.55 -1.55 -27.70
C PRO A 155 9.01 -2.92 -27.25
N LEU A 156 8.24 -2.93 -26.19
CA LEU A 156 7.46 -4.09 -25.77
C LEU A 156 6.45 -4.45 -26.85
N VAL A 157 6.51 -5.69 -27.32
CA VAL A 157 5.55 -6.26 -28.27
C VAL A 157 4.76 -7.34 -27.58
N PRO A 158 3.45 -7.11 -27.29
CA PRO A 158 2.64 -8.09 -26.59
C PRO A 158 2.62 -9.44 -27.31
N ALA A 159 2.80 -10.50 -26.52
CA ALA A 159 2.71 -11.90 -26.93
C ALA A 159 1.99 -12.68 -25.82
N THR A 160 1.43 -13.84 -26.16
CA THR A 160 0.91 -14.75 -25.12
C THR A 160 2.09 -15.29 -24.32
N ILE A 161 2.07 -14.99 -23.01
CA ILE A 161 3.13 -15.37 -22.07
C ILE A 161 2.54 -16.02 -20.83
N THR A 162 3.39 -16.70 -20.05
CA THR A 162 3.04 -17.24 -18.74
C THR A 162 3.88 -16.57 -17.67
N ILE A 163 3.24 -16.09 -16.60
CA ILE A 163 3.85 -15.38 -15.47
C ILE A 163 3.65 -16.20 -14.19
N ASP A 164 4.71 -16.33 -13.39
CA ASP A 164 4.60 -16.79 -12.00
C ASP A 164 4.16 -15.62 -11.12
N GLY A 165 2.96 -15.74 -10.52
CA GLY A 165 2.36 -14.76 -9.63
C GLY A 165 2.65 -14.98 -8.14
N SER A 166 3.45 -15.99 -7.79
CA SER A 166 3.70 -16.40 -6.40
C SER A 166 4.43 -15.35 -5.58
N LEU A 167 5.39 -14.66 -6.18
CA LEU A 167 6.21 -13.66 -5.48
C LEU A 167 5.43 -12.36 -5.23
N SER A 168 4.80 -11.78 -6.26
CA SER A 168 4.09 -10.50 -6.13
C SER A 168 3.19 -10.23 -7.31
N SER A 169 1.93 -9.87 -7.03
CA SER A 169 0.97 -9.37 -8.02
C SER A 169 1.39 -8.04 -8.69
N GLN A 170 2.38 -7.32 -8.14
CA GLN A 170 2.82 -6.02 -8.66
C GLN A 170 3.50 -6.14 -10.03
N PHE A 171 4.20 -7.25 -10.31
CA PHE A 171 4.76 -7.51 -11.64
C PHE A 171 3.67 -7.70 -12.68
N LEU A 172 2.63 -8.49 -12.34
CA LEU A 172 1.47 -8.68 -13.21
C LEU A 172 0.75 -7.33 -13.44
N THR A 173 0.59 -6.50 -12.41
CA THR A 173 0.02 -5.14 -12.55
C THR A 173 0.73 -4.35 -13.64
N GLY A 174 2.07 -4.34 -13.66
CA GLY A 174 2.84 -3.63 -14.67
C GLY A 174 2.63 -4.19 -16.08
N MET A 175 2.60 -5.51 -16.23
CA MET A 175 2.35 -6.15 -17.52
C MET A 175 0.92 -5.88 -18.03
N LEU A 176 -0.10 -5.93 -17.14
CA LEU A 176 -1.49 -5.62 -17.50
C LEU A 176 -1.62 -4.18 -18.00
N MET A 177 -0.99 -3.21 -17.32
CA MET A 177 -0.98 -1.80 -17.74
C MET A 177 -0.27 -1.61 -19.09
N ALA A 178 0.91 -2.22 -19.26
CA ALA A 178 1.66 -2.11 -20.50
C ALA A 178 0.90 -2.71 -21.68
N TYR A 179 0.30 -3.89 -21.52
CA TYR A 179 -0.47 -4.54 -22.56
C TYR A 179 -1.74 -3.75 -22.93
N ALA A 180 -2.44 -3.20 -21.94
CA ALA A 180 -3.62 -2.36 -22.20
C ALA A 180 -3.29 -1.17 -23.11
N ALA A 181 -2.10 -0.57 -22.95
CA ALA A 181 -1.63 0.56 -23.75
C ALA A 181 -1.35 0.23 -25.22
N THR A 182 -1.18 -1.06 -25.58
CA THR A 182 -0.81 -1.44 -26.94
C THR A 182 -2.01 -1.65 -27.86
N GLU A 183 -3.22 -1.63 -27.34
CA GLU A 183 -4.49 -1.85 -28.08
C GLU A 183 -4.56 -3.15 -28.89
N LYS A 184 -3.61 -4.08 -28.66
CA LYS A 184 -3.66 -5.40 -29.30
C LYS A 184 -4.69 -6.29 -28.61
N GLN A 185 -5.50 -6.93 -29.44
CA GLN A 185 -6.54 -7.89 -29.04
C GLN A 185 -6.07 -9.33 -29.25
N ASP A 186 -6.84 -10.28 -28.70
CA ASP A 186 -6.59 -11.73 -28.82
C ASP A 186 -5.24 -12.21 -28.26
N ILE A 187 -4.73 -11.49 -27.26
CA ILE A 187 -3.51 -11.82 -26.54
C ILE A 187 -3.87 -12.17 -25.10
N GLU A 188 -3.17 -13.15 -24.56
CA GLU A 188 -3.42 -13.70 -23.23
C GLU A 188 -2.17 -13.64 -22.36
N ILE A 189 -2.30 -13.16 -21.13
CA ILE A 189 -1.32 -13.39 -20.08
C ILE A 189 -1.84 -14.51 -19.19
N LYS A 190 -1.14 -15.65 -19.19
CA LYS A 190 -1.39 -16.75 -18.26
C LYS A 190 -0.64 -16.53 -16.97
N VAL A 191 -1.26 -16.89 -15.84
CA VAL A 191 -0.66 -16.69 -14.52
C VAL A 191 -0.78 -17.96 -13.70
N VAL A 192 0.35 -18.37 -13.11
CA VAL A 192 0.42 -19.51 -12.21
C VAL A 192 0.59 -19.01 -10.77
N ASP A 193 -0.12 -19.61 -9.85
CA ASP A 193 0.00 -19.38 -8.39
C ASP A 193 -0.10 -17.89 -7.96
N LEU A 194 -1.07 -17.14 -8.52
CA LEU A 194 -1.26 -15.74 -8.19
C LEU A 194 -1.62 -15.54 -6.72
N LYS A 195 -0.80 -14.76 -6.02
CA LYS A 195 -1.05 -14.26 -4.66
C LYS A 195 -1.51 -12.80 -4.70
N SER A 196 -2.15 -12.35 -3.61
CA SER A 196 -2.64 -10.97 -3.47
C SER A 196 -3.59 -10.56 -4.60
N LYS A 197 -4.55 -11.43 -4.94
CA LYS A 197 -5.56 -11.26 -5.99
C LYS A 197 -6.31 -9.92 -5.92
N PRO A 198 -6.74 -9.41 -4.75
CA PRO A 198 -7.48 -8.13 -4.68
C PRO A 198 -6.70 -6.92 -5.21
N TYR A 199 -5.36 -6.95 -5.19
CA TYR A 199 -4.58 -5.88 -5.82
C TYR A 199 -4.60 -5.94 -7.34
N ILE A 200 -4.90 -7.11 -7.93
CA ILE A 200 -5.18 -7.22 -9.36
C ILE A 200 -6.58 -6.68 -9.66
N ASP A 201 -7.57 -6.95 -8.79
CA ASP A 201 -8.91 -6.35 -8.95
C ASP A 201 -8.84 -4.83 -8.93
N LEU A 202 -8.02 -4.24 -8.05
CA LEU A 202 -7.76 -2.79 -8.05
C LEU A 202 -7.13 -2.32 -9.37
N THR A 203 -6.21 -3.11 -9.95
CA THR A 203 -5.60 -2.79 -11.25
C THR A 203 -6.65 -2.81 -12.36
N LEU A 204 -7.50 -3.85 -12.39
CA LEU A 204 -8.57 -3.99 -13.38
C LEU A 204 -9.63 -2.89 -13.21
N ALA A 205 -9.95 -2.51 -11.98
CA ALA A 205 -10.88 -1.41 -11.69
C ALA A 205 -10.35 -0.07 -12.23
N VAL A 206 -9.05 0.22 -12.03
CA VAL A 206 -8.41 1.43 -12.59
C VAL A 206 -8.40 1.38 -14.11
N LEU A 207 -7.97 0.27 -14.74
CA LEU A 207 -7.99 0.14 -16.19
C LEU A 207 -9.40 0.35 -16.76
N ASN A 208 -10.41 -0.25 -16.13
CA ASN A 208 -11.81 -0.08 -16.55
C ASN A 208 -12.29 1.36 -16.39
N ALA A 209 -11.90 2.08 -15.33
CA ALA A 209 -12.23 3.49 -15.14
C ALA A 209 -11.64 4.39 -16.23
N PHE A 210 -10.51 3.98 -16.83
CA PHE A 210 -9.90 4.67 -17.97
C PHE A 210 -10.42 4.18 -19.34
N GLY A 211 -11.29 3.17 -19.35
CA GLY A 211 -11.95 2.67 -20.57
C GLY A 211 -11.34 1.41 -21.17
N TRP A 212 -10.23 0.89 -20.63
CA TRP A 212 -9.67 -0.40 -21.06
C TRP A 212 -10.47 -1.57 -20.48
N LYS A 213 -10.65 -2.60 -21.26
CA LYS A 213 -11.36 -3.81 -20.86
C LYS A 213 -10.41 -5.00 -20.79
N VAL A 214 -10.21 -5.52 -19.61
CA VAL A 214 -9.44 -6.73 -19.36
C VAL A 214 -10.31 -7.70 -18.56
N GLU A 215 -10.50 -8.90 -19.09
CA GLU A 215 -11.23 -9.98 -18.41
C GLU A 215 -10.26 -11.05 -17.94
N HIS A 216 -10.61 -11.75 -16.89
CA HIS A 216 -9.85 -12.89 -16.41
C HIS A 216 -10.72 -14.10 -16.13
N THR A 217 -10.11 -15.30 -16.28
CA THR A 217 -10.68 -16.57 -15.86
C THR A 217 -9.92 -17.04 -14.62
N ASN A 218 -10.57 -17.04 -13.46
CA ASN A 218 -10.03 -17.51 -12.16
C ASN A 218 -8.68 -16.92 -11.77
N TYR A 219 -8.29 -15.72 -12.30
CA TYR A 219 -6.96 -15.11 -12.17
C TYR A 219 -5.81 -15.94 -12.78
N GLU A 220 -6.13 -16.95 -13.60
CA GLU A 220 -5.16 -17.80 -14.29
C GLU A 220 -4.89 -17.37 -15.72
N SER A 221 -5.78 -16.57 -16.29
CA SER A 221 -5.69 -16.04 -17.66
C SER A 221 -6.33 -14.67 -17.73
N PHE A 222 -5.63 -13.72 -18.36
CA PHE A 222 -6.08 -12.34 -18.57
C PHE A 222 -6.09 -12.03 -20.06
N ARG A 223 -7.25 -11.59 -20.58
CA ARG A 223 -7.49 -11.26 -21.99
C ARG A 223 -7.84 -9.80 -22.17
N PHE A 224 -7.27 -9.18 -23.18
CA PHE A 224 -7.50 -7.80 -23.53
C PHE A 224 -8.58 -7.72 -24.60
N LEU A 225 -9.70 -7.07 -24.25
CA LEU A 225 -10.84 -6.97 -25.14
C LEU A 225 -10.82 -5.66 -25.93
N ALA A 226 -11.53 -5.68 -27.06
CA ALA A 226 -11.83 -4.46 -27.78
C ALA A 226 -12.61 -3.50 -26.88
N HIS A 227 -12.28 -2.25 -26.94
CA HIS A 227 -12.98 -1.17 -26.24
C HIS A 227 -13.34 -0.05 -27.21
N ALA A 228 -14.30 0.79 -26.84
CA ALA A 228 -14.59 2.03 -27.57
C ALA A 228 -13.36 2.95 -27.52
N PRO A 229 -13.23 3.92 -28.46
CA PRO A 229 -12.20 4.94 -28.36
C PRO A 229 -12.20 5.59 -26.96
N LEU A 230 -11.02 5.73 -26.37
CA LEU A 230 -10.89 6.32 -25.03
C LEU A 230 -11.34 7.79 -25.07
N GLN A 231 -11.96 8.23 -23.97
CA GLN A 231 -12.36 9.62 -23.82
C GLN A 231 -11.12 10.52 -23.78
N PRO A 232 -11.11 11.70 -24.44
CA PRO A 232 -9.96 12.59 -24.43
C PRO A 232 -9.67 13.22 -23.06
N ILE A 233 -10.68 13.26 -22.19
CA ILE A 233 -10.57 13.75 -20.81
C ILE A 233 -11.15 12.68 -19.88
N ILE A 234 -10.37 12.29 -18.89
CA ILE A 234 -10.77 11.35 -17.85
C ILE A 234 -10.65 12.03 -16.48
N GLU A 235 -11.67 11.89 -15.66
CA GLU A 235 -11.62 12.26 -14.25
C GLU A 235 -11.58 11.00 -13.39
N TYR A 236 -10.59 10.92 -12.50
CA TYR A 236 -10.40 9.80 -11.60
C TYR A 236 -10.24 10.28 -10.16
N THR A 237 -11.05 9.76 -9.25
CA THR A 237 -10.93 10.07 -7.82
C THR A 237 -10.19 8.94 -7.11
N VAL A 238 -9.05 9.27 -6.51
CA VAL A 238 -8.31 8.32 -5.66
C VAL A 238 -9.14 8.04 -4.41
N GLU A 239 -9.44 6.78 -4.16
CA GLU A 239 -10.20 6.34 -2.98
C GLU A 239 -9.38 6.44 -1.68
N GLY A 240 -10.05 6.37 -0.53
CA GLY A 240 -9.38 6.29 0.77
C GLY A 240 -8.55 5.02 0.93
N ASP A 241 -7.41 5.13 1.59
CA ASP A 241 -6.47 4.04 1.80
C ASP A 241 -6.90 3.14 2.96
N TRP A 242 -7.41 1.96 2.65
CA TRP A 242 -7.73 0.95 3.65
C TRP A 242 -6.49 0.45 4.41
N SER A 243 -5.31 0.45 3.77
CA SER A 243 -4.06 0.08 4.43
C SER A 243 -3.64 1.08 5.52
N GLY A 244 -3.69 2.38 5.19
CA GLY A 244 -3.40 3.45 6.14
C GLY A 244 -4.50 3.58 7.19
N ALA A 245 -5.77 3.52 6.77
CA ALA A 245 -6.92 3.61 7.66
C ALA A 245 -7.02 2.43 8.64
N ALA A 246 -6.46 1.25 8.32
CA ALA A 246 -6.41 0.13 9.26
C ALA A 246 -5.76 0.51 10.59
N PHE A 247 -4.73 1.36 10.57
CA PHE A 247 -4.09 1.86 11.79
C PHE A 247 -5.01 2.80 12.58
N LEU A 248 -5.77 3.67 11.90
CA LEU A 248 -6.77 4.52 12.56
C LEU A 248 -7.92 3.70 13.16
N LEU A 249 -8.41 2.70 12.42
CA LEU A 249 -9.47 1.81 12.91
C LEU A 249 -9.00 1.01 14.13
N VAL A 250 -7.77 0.48 14.11
CA VAL A 250 -7.20 -0.19 15.28
C VAL A 250 -7.00 0.79 16.43
N ALA A 251 -6.47 1.99 16.18
CA ALA A 251 -6.33 3.03 17.20
C ALA A 251 -7.68 3.37 17.85
N GLY A 252 -8.75 3.47 17.05
CA GLY A 252 -10.11 3.65 17.55
C GLY A 252 -10.60 2.48 18.40
N ALA A 253 -10.35 1.24 17.96
CA ALA A 253 -10.76 0.04 18.68
C ALA A 253 -10.09 -0.10 20.06
N ILE A 254 -8.84 0.38 20.22
CA ILE A 254 -8.09 0.23 21.46
C ILE A 254 -8.11 1.46 22.37
N ALA A 255 -8.23 2.66 21.80
CA ALA A 255 -8.10 3.93 22.52
C ALA A 255 -9.23 4.95 22.23
N GLY A 256 -10.19 4.64 21.32
CA GLY A 256 -11.29 5.52 20.89
C GLY A 256 -12.41 5.71 21.91
N PRO A 257 -13.59 6.18 21.45
CA PRO A 257 -14.12 6.04 20.08
C PRO A 257 -13.70 7.14 19.10
N ILE A 258 -13.53 6.78 17.83
CA ILE A 258 -13.30 7.72 16.73
C ILE A 258 -14.15 7.35 15.50
N LYS A 259 -14.30 8.31 14.58
CA LYS A 259 -14.93 8.10 13.26
C LYS A 259 -13.90 8.24 12.15
N VAL A 260 -13.76 7.20 11.34
CA VAL A 260 -12.91 7.22 10.14
C VAL A 260 -13.77 7.41 8.90
N LYS A 261 -13.51 8.49 8.15
CA LYS A 261 -14.27 8.90 6.96
C LYS A 261 -13.50 8.61 5.68
N GLY A 262 -14.19 8.69 4.51
CA GLY A 262 -13.58 8.61 3.19
C GLY A 262 -13.24 7.19 2.72
N LEU A 263 -13.63 6.16 3.47
CA LEU A 263 -13.45 4.76 3.08
C LEU A 263 -14.64 4.27 2.24
N GLN A 264 -14.34 3.66 1.10
CA GLN A 264 -15.35 3.07 0.22
C GLN A 264 -15.54 1.60 0.58
N LEU A 265 -16.76 1.21 0.95
CA LEU A 265 -17.06 -0.17 1.36
C LEU A 265 -17.11 -1.15 0.19
N ASN A 266 -17.33 -0.67 -1.03
CA ASN A 266 -17.26 -1.45 -2.26
C ASN A 266 -15.84 -1.49 -2.87
N SER A 267 -14.83 -0.93 -2.17
CA SER A 267 -13.43 -0.95 -2.60
C SER A 267 -12.91 -2.38 -2.80
N THR A 268 -12.07 -2.55 -3.81
CA THR A 268 -11.33 -3.79 -4.10
C THR A 268 -10.02 -3.88 -3.34
N GLN A 269 -9.67 -2.88 -2.51
CA GLN A 269 -8.46 -2.95 -1.68
C GLN A 269 -8.51 -4.15 -0.73
N ALA A 270 -7.45 -4.98 -0.74
CA ALA A 270 -7.35 -6.18 0.09
C ALA A 270 -7.51 -5.87 1.59
N ASP A 271 -6.96 -4.73 2.00
CA ASP A 271 -6.84 -4.35 3.41
C ASP A 271 -8.18 -3.89 4.04
N LYS A 272 -9.26 -3.81 3.24
CA LYS A 272 -10.64 -3.72 3.77
C LYS A 272 -10.99 -4.88 4.70
N LYS A 273 -10.32 -6.02 4.58
CA LYS A 273 -10.45 -7.17 5.48
C LYS A 273 -10.11 -6.87 6.94
N ILE A 274 -9.51 -5.71 7.26
CA ILE A 274 -9.34 -5.28 8.65
C ILE A 274 -10.67 -5.26 9.43
N MET A 275 -11.79 -4.99 8.75
CA MET A 275 -13.11 -5.01 9.36
C MET A 275 -13.46 -6.40 9.94
N GLU A 276 -13.10 -7.48 9.24
CA GLU A 276 -13.33 -8.86 9.69
C GLU A 276 -12.55 -9.14 10.98
N ALA A 277 -11.28 -8.72 11.04
CA ALA A 277 -10.46 -8.87 12.23
C ALA A 277 -11.01 -8.06 13.44
N LEU A 278 -11.43 -6.82 13.21
CA LEU A 278 -12.02 -5.97 14.24
C LEU A 278 -13.34 -6.57 14.79
N ILE A 279 -14.20 -7.11 13.93
CA ILE A 279 -15.42 -7.82 14.33
C ILE A 279 -15.07 -9.07 15.15
N SER A 280 -14.10 -9.87 14.69
CA SER A 280 -13.63 -11.08 15.38
C SER A 280 -13.04 -10.75 16.75
N ALA A 281 -12.31 -9.65 16.87
CA ALA A 281 -11.78 -9.14 18.12
C ALA A 281 -12.84 -8.51 19.05
N LYS A 282 -14.10 -8.44 18.62
CA LYS A 282 -15.22 -7.83 19.36
C LYS A 282 -15.09 -6.31 19.56
N ALA A 283 -14.39 -5.61 18.68
CA ALA A 283 -14.40 -4.16 18.68
C ALA A 283 -15.83 -3.62 18.42
N ASN A 284 -16.18 -2.51 19.06
CA ASN A 284 -17.46 -1.85 18.81
C ASN A 284 -17.37 -1.02 17.52
N MET A 285 -17.82 -1.60 16.42
CA MET A 285 -17.72 -1.00 15.09
C MET A 285 -19.11 -0.83 14.47
N ILE A 286 -19.42 0.38 14.03
CA ILE A 286 -20.71 0.73 13.40
C ILE A 286 -20.41 1.46 12.07
N GLN A 287 -20.97 0.95 11.00
CA GLN A 287 -20.99 1.65 9.73
C GLN A 287 -22.00 2.79 9.78
N VAL A 288 -21.59 3.99 9.42
CA VAL A 288 -22.43 5.19 9.34
C VAL A 288 -22.36 5.77 7.92
N GLU A 289 -23.23 6.72 7.58
CA GLU A 289 -23.38 7.26 6.23
C GLU A 289 -22.04 7.75 5.61
N ASP A 290 -21.21 8.45 6.39
CA ASP A 290 -19.97 9.06 5.93
C ASP A 290 -18.69 8.39 6.47
N GLY A 291 -18.77 7.14 6.98
CA GLY A 291 -17.58 6.44 7.47
C GLY A 291 -17.85 5.27 8.43
N ILE A 292 -16.87 4.98 9.24
CA ILE A 292 -16.89 3.90 10.23
C ILE A 292 -16.65 4.52 11.62
N LEU A 293 -17.62 4.37 12.53
CA LEU A 293 -17.46 4.66 13.94
C LEU A 293 -16.88 3.41 14.61
N ILE A 294 -15.77 3.57 15.34
CA ILE A 294 -15.06 2.46 15.97
C ILE A 294 -14.61 2.84 17.38
N GLY A 295 -14.79 1.94 18.32
CA GLY A 295 -14.38 2.14 19.71
C GLY A 295 -14.09 0.83 20.43
N PRO A 296 -13.57 0.88 21.67
CA PRO A 296 -13.38 -0.28 22.53
C PRO A 296 -14.68 -1.08 22.72
N ALA A 297 -14.58 -2.40 22.89
CA ALA A 297 -15.74 -3.28 23.03
C ALA A 297 -16.59 -2.94 24.27
N SER A 298 -15.97 -2.95 25.42
CA SER A 298 -16.50 -2.47 26.72
C SER A 298 -15.36 -2.51 27.73
N PHE A 299 -15.19 -1.44 28.47
CA PHE A 299 -14.22 -1.45 29.57
C PHE A 299 -14.83 -2.15 30.78
N ASN A 300 -14.20 -3.19 31.30
CA ASN A 300 -14.56 -3.84 32.52
C ASN A 300 -13.56 -3.43 33.63
N GLU A 301 -14.00 -2.52 34.52
CA GLU A 301 -13.16 -2.01 35.61
C GLU A 301 -12.69 -3.11 36.58
N GLN A 302 -13.49 -4.17 36.76
CA GLN A 302 -13.15 -5.26 37.69
C GLN A 302 -12.03 -6.16 37.15
N THR A 303 -11.92 -6.32 35.82
CA THR A 303 -10.90 -7.17 35.18
C THR A 303 -9.79 -6.36 34.53
N ASN A 304 -9.90 -5.03 34.50
CA ASN A 304 -9.04 -4.13 33.73
C ASN A 304 -8.92 -4.55 32.25
N SER A 305 -9.98 -5.17 31.73
CA SER A 305 -10.05 -5.71 30.36
C SER A 305 -10.79 -4.73 29.45
N ASN A 306 -10.21 -4.46 28.28
CA ASN A 306 -10.83 -3.64 27.23
C ASN A 306 -11.93 -4.38 26.44
N GLY A 307 -12.24 -5.63 26.82
CA GLY A 307 -13.25 -6.48 26.21
C GLY A 307 -12.85 -7.08 24.85
N LEU A 308 -11.66 -6.77 24.34
CA LEU A 308 -11.14 -7.33 23.10
C LEU A 308 -10.61 -8.75 23.34
N ILE A 309 -10.89 -9.66 22.40
CA ILE A 309 -10.50 -11.07 22.49
C ILE A 309 -9.60 -11.46 21.30
N ALA A 310 -8.76 -12.45 21.53
CA ALA A 310 -7.90 -13.05 20.48
C ALA A 310 -8.74 -13.62 19.34
N PHE A 311 -8.18 -13.64 18.16
CA PHE A 311 -8.82 -14.06 16.91
C PHE A 311 -7.88 -14.84 16.01
N GLU A 312 -8.43 -15.48 14.99
CA GLU A 312 -7.67 -16.08 13.88
C GLU A 312 -7.94 -15.29 12.61
N PHE A 313 -6.89 -15.08 11.79
CA PHE A 313 -7.01 -14.29 10.57
C PHE A 313 -6.05 -14.78 9.47
N ASP A 314 -6.52 -14.91 8.24
CA ASP A 314 -5.68 -15.21 7.08
C ASP A 314 -5.33 -13.92 6.33
N ALA A 315 -4.07 -13.48 6.48
CA ALA A 315 -3.51 -12.29 5.84
C ALA A 315 -2.71 -12.61 4.56
N THR A 316 -2.82 -13.81 4.00
CA THR A 316 -2.07 -14.24 2.81
C THR A 316 -2.26 -13.27 1.64
N ASP A 317 -3.49 -12.80 1.40
CA ASP A 317 -3.82 -11.85 0.32
C ASP A 317 -3.75 -10.38 0.74
N CYS A 318 -3.66 -10.08 2.04
CA CYS A 318 -3.55 -8.74 2.61
C CYS A 318 -2.38 -8.60 3.61
N PRO A 319 -1.14 -8.93 3.19
CA PRO A 319 0.01 -8.98 4.11
C PRO A 319 0.37 -7.63 4.72
N ASP A 320 -0.15 -6.55 4.19
CA ASP A 320 0.04 -5.20 4.71
C ASP A 320 -0.78 -4.93 5.98
N LEU A 321 -1.73 -5.82 6.32
CA LEU A 321 -2.47 -5.78 7.58
C LEU A 321 -1.71 -6.39 8.77
N PHE A 322 -0.62 -7.15 8.58
CA PHE A 322 0.11 -7.72 9.72
C PHE A 322 0.46 -6.68 10.80
N PRO A 323 1.07 -5.50 10.48
CA PRO A 323 1.42 -4.53 11.50
C PRO A 323 0.23 -3.97 12.31
N PRO A 324 -0.88 -3.49 11.69
CA PRO A 324 -2.03 -3.05 12.48
C PRO A 324 -2.71 -4.20 13.22
N LEU A 325 -2.71 -5.44 12.68
CA LEU A 325 -3.25 -6.62 13.37
C LEU A 325 -2.40 -7.00 14.59
N VAL A 326 -1.09 -6.85 14.54
CA VAL A 326 -0.20 -7.07 15.69
C VAL A 326 -0.47 -6.04 16.78
N ALA A 327 -0.66 -4.76 16.41
CA ALA A 327 -1.05 -3.72 17.38
C ALA A 327 -2.41 -4.02 18.03
N LEU A 328 -3.41 -4.50 17.26
CA LEU A 328 -4.69 -4.95 17.80
C LEU A 328 -4.52 -6.18 18.71
N ALA A 329 -3.83 -7.21 18.22
CA ALA A 329 -3.65 -8.48 18.92
C ALA A 329 -2.91 -8.34 20.25
N SER A 330 -1.97 -7.37 20.34
CA SER A 330 -1.18 -7.12 21.56
C SER A 330 -2.06 -6.76 22.79
N VAL A 331 -3.26 -6.23 22.55
CA VAL A 331 -4.21 -5.85 23.62
C VAL A 331 -5.40 -6.80 23.74
N CYS A 332 -5.55 -7.77 22.84
CA CYS A 332 -6.60 -8.77 22.89
C CYS A 332 -6.28 -9.86 23.94
N ASN A 333 -7.26 -10.26 24.74
CA ASN A 333 -7.05 -11.35 25.71
C ASN A 333 -6.90 -12.71 24.99
N GLY A 334 -5.78 -13.39 25.19
CA GLY A 334 -5.48 -14.70 24.61
C GLY A 334 -4.39 -14.67 23.53
N VAL A 335 -4.33 -15.71 22.71
CA VAL A 335 -3.33 -15.86 21.63
C VAL A 335 -4.00 -15.69 20.29
N THR A 336 -3.67 -14.59 19.60
CA THR A 336 -4.12 -14.34 18.23
C THR A 336 -3.21 -15.07 17.24
N LYS A 337 -3.82 -15.68 16.20
CA LYS A 337 -3.10 -16.37 15.13
C LYS A 337 -3.31 -15.67 13.81
N ILE A 338 -2.23 -15.30 13.14
CA ILE A 338 -2.28 -14.65 11.82
C ILE A 338 -1.48 -15.48 10.84
N LYS A 339 -2.14 -16.01 9.79
CA LYS A 339 -1.53 -16.78 8.73
C LYS A 339 -1.00 -15.88 7.60
N GLY A 340 0.09 -16.28 6.92
CA GLY A 340 0.67 -15.60 5.77
C GLY A 340 2.02 -14.95 6.04
N VAL A 341 2.76 -15.40 7.07
CA VAL A 341 4.08 -14.88 7.45
C VAL A 341 5.09 -14.95 6.32
N SER A 342 5.04 -15.98 5.47
CA SER A 342 5.91 -16.13 4.30
C SER A 342 5.85 -14.94 3.33
N ARG A 343 4.77 -14.14 3.38
CA ARG A 343 4.61 -12.94 2.55
C ARG A 343 5.41 -11.73 3.06
N LEU A 344 6.03 -11.80 4.23
CA LEU A 344 6.61 -10.64 4.93
C LEU A 344 8.11 -10.43 4.67
N ALA A 345 8.84 -11.49 4.29
CA ALA A 345 10.31 -11.48 4.21
C ALA A 345 10.88 -10.45 3.19
N HIS A 346 10.14 -10.13 2.13
CA HIS A 346 10.62 -9.25 1.04
C HIS A 346 9.85 -7.92 0.94
N LYS A 347 9.37 -7.41 2.08
CA LYS A 347 8.74 -6.09 2.20
C LYS A 347 9.81 -4.99 2.40
N GLU A 348 9.44 -3.85 2.95
CA GLU A 348 10.34 -2.74 3.31
C GLU A 348 11.39 -3.17 4.33
N SER A 349 11.01 -4.05 5.25
CA SER A 349 11.84 -4.85 6.15
C SER A 349 11.43 -6.31 6.05
N ASP A 350 12.13 -7.24 6.71
CA ASP A 350 11.53 -8.52 7.08
C ASP A 350 10.51 -8.24 8.19
N ARG A 351 9.25 -7.95 7.80
CA ARG A 351 8.21 -7.51 8.73
C ARG A 351 7.91 -8.52 9.82
N GLY A 352 8.03 -9.82 9.53
CA GLY A 352 7.79 -10.87 10.52
C GLY A 352 8.77 -10.75 11.68
N LEU A 353 10.06 -10.80 11.38
CA LEU A 353 11.13 -10.67 12.36
C LEU A 353 11.15 -9.28 13.02
N THR A 354 10.85 -8.22 12.25
CA THR A 354 10.82 -6.86 12.78
C THR A 354 9.70 -6.66 13.79
N LEU A 355 8.48 -7.14 13.50
CA LEU A 355 7.36 -7.09 14.44
C LEU A 355 7.68 -7.88 15.71
N GLN A 356 8.22 -9.08 15.58
CA GLN A 356 8.63 -9.89 16.72
C GLN A 356 9.65 -9.15 17.59
N THR A 357 10.69 -8.57 16.97
CA THR A 357 11.79 -7.90 17.69
C THR A 357 11.32 -6.61 18.38
N GLU A 358 10.57 -5.76 17.65
CA GLU A 358 10.21 -4.45 18.19
C GLU A 358 9.08 -4.54 19.22
N PHE A 359 8.11 -5.43 19.03
CA PHE A 359 7.06 -5.66 20.00
C PHE A 359 7.54 -6.38 21.26
N ALA A 360 8.58 -7.21 21.16
CA ALA A 360 9.23 -7.82 22.32
C ALA A 360 9.81 -6.76 23.28
N LYS A 361 10.35 -5.64 22.78
CA LYS A 361 10.82 -4.51 23.61
C LYS A 361 9.69 -3.87 24.42
N MET A 362 8.47 -3.93 23.88
CA MET A 362 7.25 -3.45 24.55
C MET A 362 6.57 -4.51 25.43
N GLY A 363 7.22 -5.67 25.65
CA GLY A 363 6.72 -6.75 26.49
C GLY A 363 5.69 -7.66 25.81
N VAL A 364 5.51 -7.57 24.49
CA VAL A 364 4.59 -8.41 23.73
C VAL A 364 5.35 -9.61 23.16
N GLN A 365 4.94 -10.83 23.55
CA GLN A 365 5.51 -12.05 23.01
C GLN A 365 4.89 -12.39 21.65
N ILE A 366 5.73 -12.59 20.63
CA ILE A 366 5.34 -13.02 19.29
C ILE A 366 6.16 -14.24 18.90
N GLU A 367 5.51 -15.28 18.39
CA GLU A 367 6.16 -16.48 17.88
C GLU A 367 5.87 -16.60 16.37
N LEU A 368 6.89 -17.00 15.61
CA LEU A 368 6.76 -17.30 14.18
C LEU A 368 6.87 -18.83 14.02
N VAL A 369 5.78 -19.49 13.66
CA VAL A 369 5.68 -20.93 13.55
C VAL A 369 5.19 -21.32 12.16
N GLY A 370 6.10 -21.74 11.29
CA GLY A 370 5.77 -22.01 9.90
C GLY A 370 5.26 -20.74 9.17
N ASP A 371 4.05 -20.79 8.66
CA ASP A 371 3.40 -19.65 7.98
C ASP A 371 2.47 -18.85 8.92
N GLU A 372 2.56 -19.07 10.22
CA GLU A 372 1.70 -18.43 11.23
C GLU A 372 2.52 -17.54 12.18
N MET A 373 1.92 -16.42 12.59
CA MET A 373 2.37 -15.54 13.65
C MET A 373 1.41 -15.68 14.84
N LEU A 374 1.94 -16.07 16.00
CA LEU A 374 1.19 -16.19 17.24
C LEU A 374 1.53 -14.99 18.13
N ILE A 375 0.53 -14.19 18.49
CA ILE A 375 0.68 -13.00 19.31
C ILE A 375 0.01 -13.23 20.65
N HIS A 376 0.78 -13.22 21.74
CA HIS A 376 0.29 -13.35 23.12
C HIS A 376 -0.11 -11.97 23.64
N GLY A 377 -1.40 -11.68 23.57
CA GLY A 377 -1.95 -10.39 23.97
C GLY A 377 -2.55 -10.35 25.36
N GLY A 378 -3.10 -9.19 25.73
CA GLY A 378 -3.75 -8.96 27.04
C GLY A 378 -2.80 -8.55 28.16
N SER A 379 -1.49 -8.57 27.95
CA SER A 379 -0.52 -8.00 28.89
C SER A 379 -0.39 -6.48 28.70
N LEU A 380 0.01 -5.79 29.77
CA LEU A 380 0.25 -4.35 29.72
C LEU A 380 1.45 -4.04 28.84
N ILE A 381 1.25 -3.25 27.79
CA ILE A 381 2.32 -2.79 26.89
C ILE A 381 3.27 -1.88 27.67
N GLN A 382 4.57 -2.17 27.62
CA GLN A 382 5.60 -1.45 28.36
C GLN A 382 6.15 -0.28 27.56
N SER A 383 6.52 0.82 28.25
CA SER A 383 7.30 1.91 27.70
C SER A 383 8.62 1.39 27.15
N ALA A 384 8.99 1.81 25.94
CA ALA A 384 10.20 1.33 25.27
C ALA A 384 10.70 2.32 24.21
N THR A 385 11.96 2.18 23.80
CA THR A 385 12.49 2.75 22.57
C THR A 385 12.51 1.68 21.48
N VAL A 386 11.80 1.92 20.38
CA VAL A 386 11.66 1.02 19.24
C VAL A 386 12.25 1.65 17.99
N PHE A 387 12.58 0.81 17.02
CA PHE A 387 13.14 1.26 15.74
C PHE A 387 12.24 0.84 14.59
N SER A 388 11.82 1.78 13.75
CA SER A 388 10.93 1.49 12.62
C SER A 388 11.54 0.56 11.57
N GLN A 389 12.85 0.32 11.60
CA GLN A 389 13.61 -0.39 10.55
C GLN A 389 13.39 0.23 9.16
N HIS A 390 13.14 1.56 9.13
CA HIS A 390 12.75 2.31 7.94
C HIS A 390 11.49 1.77 7.24
N ASP A 391 10.65 1.03 7.97
CA ASP A 391 9.34 0.56 7.51
C ASP A 391 8.22 1.38 8.16
N HIS A 392 7.48 2.10 7.33
CA HIS A 392 6.38 2.97 7.76
C HIS A 392 5.32 2.24 8.57
N ARG A 393 5.03 0.97 8.24
CA ARG A 393 4.00 0.19 8.92
C ARG A 393 4.43 -0.26 10.31
N ILE A 394 5.74 -0.47 10.51
CA ILE A 394 6.30 -0.73 11.84
C ILE A 394 6.20 0.53 12.70
N ALA A 395 6.59 1.69 12.17
CA ALA A 395 6.45 2.97 12.88
C ALA A 395 4.99 3.22 13.31
N MET A 396 4.03 3.02 12.40
CA MET A 396 2.62 3.22 12.68
C MET A 396 2.07 2.21 13.69
N ALA A 397 2.46 0.93 13.61
CA ALA A 397 2.00 -0.11 14.54
C ALA A 397 2.48 0.18 15.97
N CYS A 398 3.75 0.56 16.13
CA CYS A 398 4.30 0.98 17.43
C CYS A 398 3.60 2.24 17.95
N GLY A 399 3.29 3.23 17.08
CA GLY A 399 2.55 4.43 17.44
C GLY A 399 1.13 4.14 17.92
N VAL A 400 0.44 3.19 17.28
CA VAL A 400 -0.90 2.75 17.73
C VAL A 400 -0.81 2.01 19.06
N ALA A 401 0.12 1.08 19.23
CA ALA A 401 0.31 0.35 20.47
C ALA A 401 0.64 1.28 21.67
N ALA A 402 1.37 2.37 21.41
CA ALA A 402 1.75 3.36 22.41
C ALA A 402 0.54 4.05 23.08
N LEU A 403 -0.58 4.15 22.38
CA LEU A 403 -1.78 4.80 22.91
C LEU A 403 -2.31 4.16 24.22
N VAL A 404 -2.01 2.90 24.43
CA VAL A 404 -2.48 2.11 25.58
C VAL A 404 -1.35 1.49 26.40
N ALA A 405 -0.12 1.96 26.20
CA ALA A 405 1.06 1.52 26.95
C ALA A 405 1.06 2.09 28.38
N ASN A 406 1.93 1.59 29.26
CA ASN A 406 2.09 2.12 30.62
C ASN A 406 2.93 3.41 30.72
N GLY A 407 3.50 3.84 29.59
CA GLY A 407 4.32 5.05 29.47
C GLY A 407 4.61 5.35 28.00
N PRO A 408 5.39 6.40 27.68
CA PRO A 408 5.67 6.80 26.33
C PRO A 408 6.47 5.73 25.58
N ILE A 409 6.21 5.59 24.28
CA ILE A 409 7.01 4.80 23.36
C ILE A 409 7.73 5.77 22.42
N GLU A 410 9.07 5.66 22.40
CA GLU A 410 9.95 6.40 21.51
C GLU A 410 10.18 5.58 20.24
N ILE A 411 9.84 6.16 19.09
CA ILE A 411 9.95 5.51 17.77
C ILE A 411 11.05 6.23 16.99
N THR A 412 12.18 5.56 16.79
CA THR A 412 13.30 6.08 16.01
C THR A 412 13.13 5.79 14.53
N ALA A 413 13.72 6.63 13.65
CA ALA A 413 13.49 6.67 12.20
C ALA A 413 12.00 6.76 11.84
N ALA A 414 11.23 7.53 12.60
CA ALA A 414 9.78 7.67 12.45
C ALA A 414 9.38 8.36 11.14
N GLU A 415 10.30 9.07 10.47
CA GLU A 415 10.11 9.62 9.12
C GLU A 415 9.78 8.55 8.06
N ALA A 416 9.96 7.29 8.37
CA ALA A 416 9.54 6.18 7.50
C ALA A 416 8.06 6.27 7.10
N ILE A 417 7.18 6.89 7.92
CA ILE A 417 5.76 7.11 7.59
C ILE A 417 5.57 7.88 6.28
N ASN A 418 6.53 8.75 5.91
CA ASN A 418 6.47 9.56 4.70
C ASN A 418 6.40 8.72 3.40
N LYS A 419 6.75 7.42 3.46
CA LYS A 419 6.62 6.51 2.31
C LYS A 419 5.18 6.26 1.89
N SER A 420 4.21 6.37 2.83
CA SER A 420 2.82 5.99 2.56
C SER A 420 1.78 6.86 3.26
N TYR A 421 1.99 7.24 4.52
CA TYR A 421 1.03 8.01 5.31
C TYR A 421 1.74 9.13 6.06
N THR A 422 2.07 10.18 5.33
CA THR A 422 2.87 11.32 5.81
C THR A 422 2.28 12.00 7.04
N ASP A 423 0.96 12.12 7.09
CA ASP A 423 0.25 12.85 8.16
C ASP A 423 -0.14 11.96 9.35
N PHE A 424 0.37 10.73 9.45
CA PHE A 424 -0.08 9.76 10.45
C PHE A 424 -0.02 10.30 11.89
N PHE A 425 1.11 10.84 12.31
CA PHE A 425 1.25 11.37 13.68
C PHE A 425 0.43 12.66 13.89
N THR A 426 0.30 13.50 12.87
CA THR A 426 -0.57 14.68 12.90
C THR A 426 -2.04 14.28 13.08
N HIS A 427 -2.49 13.28 12.35
CA HIS A 427 -3.86 12.78 12.47
C HIS A 427 -4.11 12.12 13.82
N LEU A 428 -3.12 11.45 14.43
CA LEU A 428 -3.24 10.98 15.80
C LEU A 428 -3.37 12.16 16.80
N GLN A 429 -2.60 13.25 16.61
CA GLN A 429 -2.71 14.46 17.44
C GLN A 429 -4.07 15.12 17.29
N GLU A 430 -4.61 15.24 16.06
CA GLU A 430 -5.95 15.78 15.80
C GLU A 430 -7.06 14.95 16.45
N LEU A 431 -6.84 13.63 16.62
CA LEU A 431 -7.74 12.74 17.36
C LEU A 431 -7.53 12.79 18.89
N GLY A 432 -6.57 13.57 19.38
CA GLY A 432 -6.33 13.77 20.81
C GLY A 432 -5.12 13.03 21.38
N ALA A 433 -4.33 12.33 20.57
CA ALA A 433 -3.09 11.72 21.04
C ALA A 433 -2.03 12.78 21.39
N LYS A 434 -1.28 12.56 22.46
CA LYS A 434 -0.08 13.33 22.74
C LYS A 434 1.11 12.70 22.01
N VAL A 435 1.64 13.42 21.02
CA VAL A 435 2.80 13.01 20.23
C VAL A 435 3.81 14.15 20.17
N ASP A 436 5.04 13.89 20.58
CA ASP A 436 6.17 14.82 20.45
C ASP A 436 7.05 14.38 19.29
N ILE A 437 7.39 15.29 18.38
CA ILE A 437 8.26 15.04 17.22
C ILE A 437 9.59 15.79 17.42
N GLN A 438 10.71 15.05 17.28
CA GLN A 438 12.09 15.55 17.41
C GLN A 438 12.91 15.30 16.13
#